data_06ccbce586f6e6e7dec448581e3b0d47
#
_entry.id   06ccbce586f6e6e7dec448581e3b0d47
#
_cell.length_a   1.000
_cell.length_b   1.000
_cell.length_c   1.000
_cell.angle_alpha   90.00
_cell.angle_beta   90.00
_cell.angle_gamma   90.00
#
_symmetry.space_group_name_H-M   'P 1'
#
loop_
_entity.id
_entity.type
_entity.pdbx_description
1 polymer ?
#
loop_
_entity_poly.entity_id
_entity_poly.type
_entity_poly.pdbx_seq_one_letter_code
_entity_poly.pdbx_strand_id
1 'polypeptide(L)'
;LKDSDIRNYILRNFLFEIPLINKSAFIKDVRKIVPSIQPDELRYASGFGGVRPQVVDKIQKKLLLGEASINECPGAIFNMTPSPGATSCLGNAKRDAIEICKYLGKSFNEDKFHAELED
;
A
#
# COMPACT_ATOMS: atom_id res chain seq x y z
N LEU A 1 -5.13 -16.83 15.10
CA LEU A 1 -4.20 -15.71 14.92
C LEU A 1 -3.31 -15.62 16.16
N LYS A 2 -2.08 -16.19 16.07
CA LYS A 2 -1.10 -16.15 17.17
C LYS A 2 -0.32 -14.82 17.21
N ASP A 3 -0.31 -14.08 16.09
CA ASP A 3 0.38 -12.80 16.01
C ASP A 3 -0.49 -11.68 16.60
N SER A 4 0.05 -10.99 17.61
CA SER A 4 -0.63 -9.91 18.32
C SER A 4 -0.88 -8.71 17.43
N ASP A 5 0.04 -8.38 16.54
CA ASP A 5 -0.02 -7.18 15.70
C ASP A 5 -1.08 -7.33 14.62
N ILE A 6 -1.12 -8.48 13.95
CA ILE A 6 -2.16 -8.79 12.96
C ILE A 6 -3.53 -8.85 13.64
N ARG A 7 -3.63 -9.46 14.82
CA ARG A 7 -4.89 -9.52 15.58
C ARG A 7 -5.37 -8.13 15.95
N ASN A 8 -4.51 -7.31 16.51
CA ASN A 8 -4.85 -5.94 16.91
C ASN A 8 -5.24 -5.08 15.70
N TYR A 9 -4.54 -5.24 14.58
CA TYR A 9 -4.87 -4.59 13.33
C TYR A 9 -6.29 -4.98 12.84
N ILE A 10 -6.60 -6.27 12.81
CA ILE A 10 -7.91 -6.76 12.41
C ILE A 10 -9.01 -6.26 13.35
N LEU A 11 -8.81 -6.36 14.67
CA LEU A 11 -9.79 -5.91 15.66
C LEU A 11 -10.04 -4.40 15.55
N ARG A 12 -8.97 -3.61 15.38
CA ARG A 12 -9.10 -2.17 15.20
C ARG A 12 -9.88 -1.81 13.95
N ASN A 13 -9.59 -2.46 12.82
CA ASN A 13 -10.32 -2.21 11.57
C ASN A 13 -11.79 -2.66 11.69
N PHE A 14 -12.05 -3.76 12.39
CA PHE A 14 -13.41 -4.21 12.63
C PHE A 14 -14.26 -3.18 13.42
N LEU A 15 -13.66 -2.43 14.35
CA LEU A 15 -14.35 -1.35 15.07
C LEU A 15 -14.88 -0.26 14.14
N PHE A 16 -14.20 0.00 13.02
CA PHE A 16 -14.67 0.98 12.04
C PHE A 16 -15.88 0.50 11.22
N GLU A 17 -16.14 -0.80 11.19
CA GLU A 17 -17.31 -1.37 10.51
C GLU A 17 -18.58 -1.37 11.38
N ILE A 18 -18.46 -1.10 12.69
CA ILE A 18 -19.61 -1.07 13.61
C ILE A 18 -20.31 0.29 13.55
N PRO A 19 -21.57 0.39 13.09
CA PRO A 19 -22.23 1.67 12.77
C PRO A 19 -22.29 2.67 13.91
N LEU A 20 -22.46 2.22 15.15
CA LEU A 20 -22.65 3.10 16.31
C LEU A 20 -21.34 3.68 16.87
N ILE A 21 -20.23 2.98 16.68
CA ILE A 21 -18.94 3.36 17.28
C ILE A 21 -17.90 3.80 16.26
N ASN A 22 -18.12 3.50 14.97
CA ASN A 22 -17.18 3.78 13.88
C ASN A 22 -16.78 5.27 13.84
N LYS A 23 -17.75 6.18 13.91
CA LYS A 23 -17.51 7.63 13.86
C LYS A 23 -16.68 8.10 15.05
N SER A 24 -16.98 7.62 16.25
CA SER A 24 -16.24 7.95 17.47
C SER A 24 -14.83 7.37 17.49
N ALA A 25 -14.64 6.19 16.91
CA ALA A 25 -13.31 5.59 16.77
C ALA A 25 -12.49 6.34 15.70
N PHE A 26 -13.11 6.65 14.57
CA PHE A 26 -12.46 7.29 13.44
C PHE A 26 -12.02 8.73 13.73
N ILE A 27 -12.83 9.52 14.43
CA ILE A 27 -12.52 10.92 14.75
C ILE A 27 -11.24 11.07 15.58
N LYS A 28 -10.92 10.07 16.42
CA LYS A 28 -9.68 10.09 17.19
C LYS A 28 -8.44 10.06 16.28
N ASP A 29 -8.52 9.33 15.17
CA ASP A 29 -7.41 9.27 14.20
C ASP A 29 -7.37 10.52 13.32
N VAL A 30 -8.53 11.02 12.89
CA VAL A 30 -8.61 12.26 12.10
C VAL A 30 -8.06 13.45 12.88
N ARG A 31 -8.32 13.54 14.19
CA ARG A 31 -7.80 14.61 15.06
C ARG A 31 -6.28 14.64 15.21
N LYS A 32 -5.58 13.56 14.87
CA LYS A 32 -4.11 13.58 14.80
C LYS A 32 -3.60 14.46 13.65
N ILE A 33 -4.43 14.66 12.62
CA ILE A 33 -4.10 15.45 11.41
C ILE A 33 -4.82 16.81 11.48
N VAL A 34 -6.10 16.80 11.86
CA VAL A 34 -6.94 18.00 11.99
C VAL A 34 -7.51 18.06 13.41
N PRO A 35 -6.76 18.65 14.37
CA PRO A 35 -7.14 18.63 15.79
C PRO A 35 -8.49 19.28 16.12
N SER A 36 -8.90 20.29 15.33
CA SER A 36 -10.13 21.06 15.53
C SER A 36 -11.40 20.40 15.04
N ILE A 37 -11.31 19.30 14.27
CA ILE A 37 -12.47 18.68 13.62
C ILE A 37 -13.53 18.21 14.62
N GLN A 38 -14.79 18.52 14.33
CA GLN A 38 -15.93 18.11 15.14
C GLN A 38 -16.63 16.87 14.54
N PRO A 39 -17.31 16.04 15.35
CA PRO A 39 -17.96 14.83 14.86
C PRO A 39 -19.05 15.06 13.79
N ASP A 40 -19.71 16.21 13.81
CA ASP A 40 -20.75 16.59 12.85
C ASP A 40 -20.20 17.00 11.49
N GLU A 41 -18.92 17.37 11.42
CA GLU A 41 -18.22 17.67 10.17
C GLU A 41 -17.82 16.39 9.39
N LEU A 42 -17.85 15.23 10.06
CA LEU A 42 -17.56 13.94 9.41
C LEU A 42 -18.83 13.35 8.79
N ARG A 43 -18.78 13.10 7.48
CA ARG A 43 -19.83 12.38 6.75
C ARG A 43 -19.29 11.09 6.14
N TYR A 44 -20.07 10.03 6.27
CA TYR A 44 -19.73 8.76 5.60
C TYR A 44 -19.95 8.91 4.09
N ALA A 45 -18.90 8.64 3.32
CA ALA A 45 -18.98 8.65 1.85
C ALA A 45 -19.19 7.21 1.36
N SER A 46 -20.43 6.84 1.03
CA SER A 46 -20.74 5.55 0.45
C SER A 46 -20.26 5.45 -1.00
N GLY A 47 -19.79 4.27 -1.41
CA GLY A 47 -19.30 4.02 -2.76
C GLY A 47 -17.85 4.45 -3.03
N PHE A 48 -17.16 5.01 -2.05
CA PHE A 48 -15.75 5.42 -2.13
C PHE A 48 -14.88 4.49 -1.28
N GLY A 49 -14.89 3.23 -1.58
CA GLY A 49 -14.05 2.25 -0.92
C GLY A 49 -13.37 1.34 -1.92
N GLY A 50 -12.28 0.72 -1.51
CA GLY A 50 -11.57 -0.24 -2.33
C GLY A 50 -10.84 -1.27 -1.47
N VAL A 51 -10.76 -2.50 -1.97
CA VAL A 51 -9.96 -3.56 -1.37
C VAL A 51 -8.52 -3.38 -1.85
N ARG A 52 -7.59 -3.32 -0.91
CA ARG A 52 -6.15 -3.28 -1.21
C ARG A 52 -5.52 -4.63 -0.90
N PRO A 53 -4.68 -5.17 -1.79
CA PRO A 53 -3.91 -6.36 -1.48
C PRO A 53 -2.92 -6.05 -0.36
N GLN A 54 -2.71 -7.03 0.51
CA GLN A 54 -1.71 -6.95 1.58
C GLN A 54 -0.90 -8.24 1.57
N VAL A 55 0.41 -8.11 1.69
CA VAL A 55 1.32 -9.25 1.75
C VAL A 55 1.54 -9.65 3.20
N VAL A 56 1.36 -10.93 3.46
CA VAL A 56 1.65 -11.52 4.78
C VAL A 56 2.91 -12.37 4.66
N ASP A 57 3.95 -11.97 5.35
CA ASP A 57 5.14 -12.82 5.52
C ASP A 57 4.79 -13.99 6.46
N LYS A 58 4.73 -15.18 5.91
CA LYS A 58 4.37 -16.40 6.66
C LYS A 58 5.50 -16.88 7.56
N ILE A 59 6.74 -16.53 7.26
CA ILE A 59 7.93 -16.94 8.03
C ILE A 59 8.04 -16.04 9.25
N GLN A 60 8.05 -14.74 9.04
CA GLN A 60 8.12 -13.75 10.12
C GLN A 60 6.77 -13.52 10.81
N LYS A 61 5.67 -14.03 10.23
CA LYS A 61 4.28 -13.85 10.70
C LYS A 61 3.89 -12.39 10.86
N LYS A 62 4.35 -11.55 9.94
CA LYS A 62 4.12 -10.11 9.93
C LYS A 62 3.33 -9.68 8.71
N LEU A 63 2.51 -8.66 8.90
CA LEU A 63 1.86 -7.95 7.81
C LEU A 63 2.87 -6.96 7.23
N LEU A 64 3.19 -7.11 5.94
CA LEU A 64 4.05 -6.17 5.22
C LEU A 64 3.18 -5.03 4.70
N LEU A 65 3.39 -3.85 5.26
CA LEU A 65 2.73 -2.63 4.83
C LEU A 65 3.65 -1.89 3.87
N GLY A 66 3.10 -1.44 2.75
CA GLY A 66 3.86 -0.67 1.76
C GLY A 66 4.22 -1.47 0.52
N GLU A 67 5.43 -1.22 0.02
CA GLU A 67 5.90 -1.81 -1.23
C GLU A 67 6.25 -3.29 -1.06
N ALA A 68 5.76 -4.12 -1.98
CA ALA A 68 6.15 -5.51 -2.10
C ALA A 68 6.25 -5.90 -3.57
N SER A 69 7.38 -6.47 -3.95
CA SER A 69 7.61 -7.06 -5.27
C SER A 69 7.98 -8.53 -5.11
N ILE A 70 7.31 -9.39 -5.85
CA ILE A 70 7.55 -10.83 -5.84
C ILE A 70 8.15 -11.20 -7.21
N ASN A 71 9.38 -11.69 -7.19
CA ASN A 71 10.18 -12.03 -8.36
C ASN A 71 10.72 -13.48 -8.27
N GLU A 72 9.85 -14.41 -7.89
CA GLU A 72 10.23 -15.82 -7.71
C GLU A 72 10.01 -16.65 -8.99
N CYS A 73 9.29 -16.10 -9.96
CA CYS A 73 9.01 -16.78 -11.21
C CYS A 73 9.84 -16.18 -12.34
N PRO A 74 10.70 -16.96 -13.04
CA PRO A 74 11.48 -16.46 -14.15
C PRO A 74 10.61 -15.79 -15.22
N GLY A 75 10.93 -14.55 -15.57
CA GLY A 75 10.19 -13.76 -16.56
C GLY A 75 8.87 -13.14 -16.09
N ALA A 76 8.56 -13.21 -14.79
CA ALA A 76 7.38 -12.55 -14.22
C ALA A 76 7.72 -11.79 -12.94
N ILE A 77 7.29 -10.54 -12.89
CA ILE A 77 7.40 -9.69 -11.70
C ILE A 77 5.98 -9.34 -11.25
N PHE A 78 5.65 -9.65 -9.99
CA PHE A 78 4.38 -9.28 -9.39
C PHE A 78 4.61 -8.08 -8.48
N ASN A 79 4.23 -6.89 -8.95
CA ASN A 79 4.30 -5.68 -8.17
C ASN A 79 3.01 -5.54 -7.34
N MET A 80 3.16 -5.66 -6.02
CA MET A 80 2.07 -5.64 -5.04
C MET A 80 2.15 -4.38 -4.18
N THR A 81 2.37 -3.22 -4.80
CA THR A 81 2.52 -1.94 -4.10
C THR A 81 1.19 -1.18 -4.05
N PRO A 82 0.34 -1.40 -3.03
CA PRO A 82 -0.98 -0.76 -2.97
C PRO A 82 -0.91 0.74 -2.62
N SER A 83 0.13 1.16 -1.89
CA SER A 83 0.35 2.54 -1.47
C SER A 83 1.78 2.69 -0.92
N PRO A 84 2.51 3.74 -1.30
CA PRO A 84 2.13 4.88 -2.14
C PRO A 84 2.34 4.62 -3.65
N GLY A 85 1.35 4.02 -4.31
CA GLY A 85 1.47 3.58 -5.70
C GLY A 85 1.79 4.73 -6.69
N ALA A 86 1.09 5.85 -6.58
CA ALA A 86 1.28 6.97 -7.49
C ALA A 86 2.67 7.63 -7.35
N THR A 87 3.12 7.88 -6.11
CA THR A 87 4.40 8.55 -5.85
C THR A 87 5.62 7.67 -6.09
N SER A 88 5.46 6.34 -6.03
CA SER A 88 6.56 5.39 -6.26
C SER A 88 6.53 4.74 -7.65
N CYS A 89 5.58 5.13 -8.52
CA CYS A 89 5.36 4.44 -9.80
C CYS A 89 6.60 4.47 -10.71
N LEU A 90 7.29 5.60 -10.84
CA LEU A 90 8.46 5.71 -11.71
C LEU A 90 9.64 4.88 -11.16
N GLY A 91 9.90 4.95 -9.86
CA GLY A 91 10.95 4.14 -9.23
C GLY A 91 10.69 2.64 -9.35
N ASN A 92 9.44 2.22 -9.17
CA ASN A 92 9.04 0.83 -9.35
C ASN A 92 9.18 0.40 -10.82
N ALA A 93 8.71 1.23 -11.75
CA ALA A 93 8.81 0.95 -13.19
C ALA A 93 10.28 0.85 -13.64
N LYS A 94 11.15 1.73 -13.17
CA LYS A 94 12.61 1.69 -13.46
C LYS A 94 13.21 0.36 -12.97
N ARG A 95 12.98 -0.01 -11.72
CA ARG A 95 13.46 -1.25 -11.13
C ARG A 95 12.99 -2.47 -11.92
N ASP A 96 11.70 -2.54 -12.20
CA ASP A 96 11.10 -3.67 -12.89
C ASP A 96 11.59 -3.76 -14.35
N ALA A 97 11.76 -2.61 -15.02
CA ALA A 97 12.32 -2.56 -16.39
C ALA A 97 13.79 -3.03 -16.43
N ILE A 98 14.61 -2.68 -15.44
CA ILE A 98 15.99 -3.17 -15.33
C ILE A 98 16.01 -4.71 -15.23
N GLU A 99 15.16 -5.29 -14.39
CA GLU A 99 15.08 -6.74 -14.24
C GLU A 99 14.58 -7.44 -15.51
N ILE A 100 13.59 -6.86 -16.19
CA ILE A 100 13.10 -7.36 -17.47
C ILE A 100 14.21 -7.31 -18.54
N CYS A 101 14.94 -6.21 -18.61
CA CYS A 101 16.07 -6.10 -19.54
C CYS A 101 17.14 -7.16 -19.29
N LYS A 102 17.51 -7.41 -18.05
CA LYS A 102 18.44 -8.49 -17.67
C LYS A 102 17.92 -9.85 -18.13
N TYR A 103 16.65 -10.13 -17.86
CA TYR A 103 16.04 -11.40 -18.28
C TYR A 103 16.07 -11.60 -19.81
N LEU A 104 15.88 -10.50 -20.57
CA LEU A 104 15.93 -10.52 -22.04
C LEU A 104 17.35 -10.45 -22.61
N GLY A 105 18.40 -10.41 -21.77
CA GLY A 105 19.79 -10.25 -22.20
C GLY A 105 20.07 -8.88 -22.81
N LYS A 106 19.33 -7.84 -22.42
CA LYS A 106 19.46 -6.46 -22.91
C LYS A 106 19.93 -5.53 -21.79
N SER A 107 20.56 -4.42 -22.16
CA SER A 107 20.87 -3.35 -21.23
C SER A 107 19.70 -2.38 -21.11
N PHE A 108 19.44 -1.90 -19.89
CA PHE A 108 18.53 -0.78 -19.67
C PHE A 108 19.25 0.54 -20.02
N ASN A 109 18.57 1.42 -20.74
CA ASN A 109 19.12 2.74 -21.09
C ASN A 109 18.66 3.77 -20.05
N GLU A 110 19.55 4.03 -19.09
CA GLU A 110 19.28 4.92 -17.97
C GLU A 110 19.20 6.40 -18.41
N ASP A 111 20.10 6.82 -19.32
CA ASP A 111 20.11 8.20 -19.82
C ASP A 111 18.80 8.54 -20.54
N LYS A 112 18.31 7.63 -21.35
CA LYS A 112 17.02 7.79 -22.02
C LYS A 112 15.86 7.84 -21.05
N PHE A 113 15.89 7.02 -20.02
CA PHE A 113 14.86 7.02 -18.98
C PHE A 113 14.81 8.37 -18.26
N HIS A 114 15.96 8.90 -17.85
CA HIS A 114 16.04 10.21 -17.20
C HIS A 114 15.56 11.33 -18.13
N ALA A 115 16.02 11.34 -19.38
CA ALA A 115 15.65 12.39 -20.33
C ALA A 115 14.15 12.41 -20.70
N GLU A 116 13.45 11.29 -20.60
CA GLU A 116 12.02 11.21 -20.98
C GLU A 116 11.05 11.27 -19.79
N LEU A 117 11.50 10.93 -18.58
CA LEU A 117 10.58 10.69 -17.45
C LEU A 117 10.96 11.41 -16.15
N GLU A 118 12.14 11.97 -16.03
CA GLU A 118 12.63 12.62 -14.78
C GLU A 118 13.08 14.08 -15.00
N ASP A 119 12.42 14.83 -15.89
CA ASP A 119 12.67 16.28 -16.09
C ASP A 119 12.37 17.11 -14.84
#